data_cdf2ae423c1a4f8e4ca0b56d75665af8
#
_entry.id   cdf2ae423c1a4f8e4ca0b56d75665af8
#
_cell.length_a   1.000
_cell.length_b   1.000
_cell.length_c   1.000
_cell.angle_alpha   90.00
_cell.angle_beta   90.00
_cell.angle_gamma   90.00
#
_symmetry.space_group_name_H-M   'P 1'
#
loop_
_entity.id
_entity.type
_entity.pdbx_description
1 polymer ?
#
loop_
_entity_poly.entity_id
_entity_poly.type
_entity_poly.pdbx_seq_one_letter_code
_entity_poly.pdbx_strand_id
1 'polypeptide(L)'
;MGCTSPIEEQYKNLNRLRNQLLNSQVINDAKIETSSKKISEISKKIEQGKNEIKQFCHSLTKEELELKAKDLMELEKNLEIEKKKDETIRNYNNLLKNNISQIENNMDVLRMYKDIKDMNKEMKKMELINTSSALAENVNNILNQKKREESINEGLKNINEIFNGNSNTTDEYLKEILGNTKIEENGGFY
;
A
#
# COMPACT_ATOMS: atom_id res chain seq x y z
N MET A 1 17.63 42.12 13.46
CA MET A 1 17.18 40.84 12.81
C MET A 1 18.32 39.84 12.94
N GLY A 2 18.16 38.83 13.83
CA GLY A 2 19.20 37.82 14.05
C GLY A 2 19.29 36.91 12.83
N CYS A 3 20.46 36.82 12.18
CA CYS A 3 20.72 35.81 11.17
C CYS A 3 20.67 34.44 11.82
N THR A 4 19.64 33.65 11.51
CA THR A 4 19.60 32.23 11.85
C THR A 4 20.82 31.54 11.22
N SER A 5 21.52 30.69 11.98
CA SER A 5 22.67 29.98 11.43
C SER A 5 22.18 29.02 10.33
N PRO A 6 22.99 28.77 9.26
CA PRO A 6 22.61 27.84 8.20
C PRO A 6 22.20 26.45 8.74
N ILE A 7 22.78 26.01 9.83
CA ILE A 7 22.46 24.73 10.51
C ILE A 7 21.04 24.78 11.12
N GLU A 8 20.67 25.89 11.76
CA GLU A 8 19.35 26.04 12.35
C GLU A 8 18.24 26.08 11.29
N GLU A 9 18.53 26.69 10.15
CA GLU A 9 17.60 26.72 9.01
C GLU A 9 17.43 25.31 8.41
N GLN A 10 18.52 24.56 8.20
CA GLN A 10 18.48 23.19 7.75
C GLN A 10 17.70 22.30 8.73
N TYR A 11 17.96 22.43 10.02
CA TYR A 11 17.22 21.67 11.03
C TYR A 11 15.72 21.96 11.00
N LYS A 12 15.32 23.22 10.87
CA LYS A 12 13.90 23.62 10.74
C LYS A 12 13.26 23.00 9.48
N ASN A 13 13.98 22.99 8.37
CA ASN A 13 13.50 22.42 7.11
C ASN A 13 13.32 20.89 7.21
N LEU A 14 14.30 20.19 7.80
CA LEU A 14 14.20 18.75 8.05
C LEU A 14 13.04 18.42 9.00
N ASN A 15 12.86 19.18 10.07
CA ASN A 15 11.75 18.98 11.01
C ASN A 15 10.38 19.20 10.35
N ARG A 16 10.27 20.22 9.49
CA ARG A 16 9.05 20.44 8.70
C ARG A 16 8.76 19.26 7.77
N LEU A 17 9.77 18.78 7.05
CA LEU A 17 9.65 17.63 6.16
C LEU A 17 9.26 16.36 6.94
N ARG A 18 9.93 16.09 8.07
CA ARG A 18 9.58 14.98 8.96
C ARG A 18 8.11 15.01 9.35
N ASN A 19 7.60 16.16 9.79
CA ASN A 19 6.20 16.32 10.19
C ASN A 19 5.23 16.09 9.03
N GLN A 20 5.57 16.51 7.82
CA GLN A 20 4.77 16.22 6.61
C GLN A 20 4.71 14.72 6.33
N LEU A 21 5.85 14.02 6.42
CA LEU A 21 5.89 12.56 6.20
C LEU A 21 5.15 11.79 7.29
N LEU A 22 5.25 12.21 8.55
CA LEU A 22 4.48 11.63 9.66
C LEU A 22 2.97 11.77 9.43
N ASN A 23 2.50 12.93 9.00
CA ASN A 23 1.09 13.14 8.67
C ASN A 23 0.64 12.21 7.52
N SER A 24 1.49 12.06 6.48
CA SER A 24 1.21 11.13 5.38
C SER A 24 1.15 9.67 5.86
N GLN A 25 2.02 9.29 6.79
CA GLN A 25 2.02 7.96 7.40
C GLN A 25 0.71 7.70 8.15
N VAL A 26 0.26 8.63 9.00
CA VAL A 26 -1.02 8.50 9.73
C VAL A 26 -2.20 8.31 8.78
N ILE A 27 -2.23 9.08 7.69
CA ILE A 27 -3.28 8.94 6.67
C ILE A 27 -3.23 7.54 6.02
N ASN A 28 -2.04 7.03 5.72
CA ASN A 28 -1.89 5.71 5.13
C ASN A 28 -2.24 4.59 6.12
N ASP A 29 -1.89 4.71 7.38
CA ASP A 29 -2.28 3.74 8.41
C ASP A 29 -3.81 3.64 8.51
N ALA A 30 -4.54 4.75 8.46
CA ALA A 30 -6.00 4.75 8.41
C ALA A 30 -6.57 4.10 7.14
N LYS A 31 -5.91 4.30 5.97
CA LYS A 31 -6.29 3.63 4.72
C LYS A 31 -6.06 2.12 4.78
N ILE A 32 -4.94 1.68 5.35
CA ILE A 32 -4.61 0.26 5.56
C ILE A 32 -5.67 -0.40 6.45
N GLU A 33 -6.05 0.24 7.55
CA GLU A 33 -7.10 -0.27 8.43
C GLU A 33 -8.44 -0.42 7.69
N THR A 34 -8.81 0.60 6.91
CA THR A 34 -10.05 0.59 6.12
C THR A 34 -10.01 -0.52 5.06
N SER A 35 -8.89 -0.68 4.35
CA SER A 35 -8.69 -1.73 3.35
C SER A 35 -8.76 -3.11 3.98
N SER A 36 -8.11 -3.31 5.12
CA SER A 36 -8.13 -4.60 5.86
C SER A 36 -9.53 -5.00 6.29
N LYS A 37 -10.37 -4.05 6.71
CA LYS A 37 -11.79 -4.30 7.02
C LYS A 37 -12.57 -4.75 5.79
N LYS A 38 -12.41 -4.04 4.66
CA LYS A 38 -13.05 -4.41 3.39
C LYS A 38 -12.63 -5.80 2.90
N ILE A 39 -11.33 -6.10 2.93
CA ILE A 39 -10.79 -7.41 2.58
C ILE A 39 -11.45 -8.51 3.43
N SER A 40 -11.56 -8.29 4.74
CA SER A 40 -12.22 -9.24 5.65
C SER A 40 -13.70 -9.43 5.32
N GLU A 41 -14.43 -8.35 5.03
CA GLU A 41 -15.85 -8.38 4.68
C GLU A 41 -16.10 -9.12 3.36
N ILE A 42 -15.30 -8.82 2.32
CA ILE A 42 -15.42 -9.49 1.01
C ILE A 42 -15.06 -10.97 1.16
N SER A 43 -13.99 -11.32 1.89
CA SER A 43 -13.60 -12.71 2.13
C SER A 43 -14.71 -13.51 2.81
N LYS A 44 -15.39 -12.93 3.82
CA LYS A 44 -16.52 -13.57 4.48
C LYS A 44 -17.71 -13.80 3.54
N LYS A 45 -18.02 -12.82 2.68
CA LYS A 45 -19.09 -12.96 1.68
C LYS A 45 -18.79 -14.07 0.68
N ILE A 46 -17.55 -14.18 0.23
CA ILE A 46 -17.10 -15.25 -0.67
C ILE A 46 -17.27 -16.62 0.00
N GLU A 47 -16.80 -16.75 1.24
CA GLU A 47 -16.93 -18.00 1.99
C GLU A 47 -18.39 -18.40 2.21
N GLN A 48 -19.23 -17.46 2.61
CA GLN A 48 -20.68 -17.67 2.76
C GLN A 48 -21.31 -18.11 1.44
N GLY A 49 -21.05 -17.41 0.35
CA GLY A 49 -21.59 -17.75 -0.97
C GLY A 49 -21.14 -19.12 -1.47
N LYS A 50 -19.86 -19.50 -1.27
CA LYS A 50 -19.36 -20.85 -1.59
C LYS A 50 -20.07 -21.93 -0.76
N ASN A 51 -20.31 -21.67 0.51
CA ASN A 51 -21.05 -22.59 1.38
C ASN A 51 -22.51 -22.71 0.98
N GLU A 52 -23.17 -21.61 0.59
CA GLU A 52 -24.54 -21.63 0.06
C GLU A 52 -24.63 -22.48 -1.21
N ILE A 53 -23.72 -22.31 -2.17
CA ILE A 53 -23.70 -23.13 -3.38
C ILE A 53 -23.57 -24.61 -3.02
N LYS A 54 -22.62 -24.98 -2.12
CA LYS A 54 -22.44 -26.36 -1.68
C LYS A 54 -23.68 -26.95 -1.01
N GLN A 55 -24.34 -26.19 -0.18
CA GLN A 55 -25.52 -26.63 0.59
C GLN A 55 -26.77 -26.79 -0.28
N PHE A 56 -26.94 -25.92 -1.26
CA PHE A 56 -28.19 -25.83 -2.02
C PHE A 56 -28.04 -26.25 -3.49
N CYS A 57 -26.87 -26.78 -3.91
CA CYS A 57 -26.62 -27.15 -5.31
C CYS A 57 -27.64 -28.12 -5.92
N HIS A 58 -28.27 -28.98 -5.10
CA HIS A 58 -29.31 -29.91 -5.55
C HIS A 58 -30.72 -29.29 -5.64
N SER A 59 -30.93 -28.13 -5.05
CA SER A 59 -32.23 -27.44 -5.03
C SER A 59 -32.30 -26.21 -5.93
N LEU A 60 -31.16 -25.75 -6.43
CA LEU A 60 -31.05 -24.60 -7.33
C LEU A 60 -31.09 -25.06 -8.78
N THR A 61 -31.68 -24.25 -9.63
CA THR A 61 -31.64 -24.43 -11.08
C THR A 61 -30.20 -24.13 -11.60
N LYS A 62 -29.89 -24.64 -12.78
CA LYS A 62 -28.60 -24.35 -13.43
C LYS A 62 -28.36 -22.84 -13.61
N GLU A 63 -29.39 -22.11 -13.97
CA GLU A 63 -29.35 -20.65 -14.18
C GLU A 63 -29.04 -19.90 -12.87
N GLU A 64 -29.66 -20.32 -11.76
CA GLU A 64 -29.42 -19.75 -10.44
C GLU A 64 -27.98 -20.05 -9.93
N LEU A 65 -27.48 -21.25 -10.19
CA LEU A 65 -26.10 -21.63 -9.88
C LEU A 65 -25.08 -20.79 -10.68
N GLU A 66 -25.32 -20.63 -11.99
CA GLU A 66 -24.48 -19.80 -12.84
C GLU A 66 -24.48 -18.33 -12.40
N LEU A 67 -25.63 -17.79 -11.99
CA LEU A 67 -25.72 -16.42 -11.49
C LEU A 67 -24.92 -16.25 -10.20
N LYS A 68 -25.13 -17.15 -9.22
CA LYS A 68 -24.39 -17.12 -7.95
C LYS A 68 -22.87 -17.28 -8.17
N ALA A 69 -22.46 -18.12 -9.12
CA ALA A 69 -21.05 -18.30 -9.45
C ALA A 69 -20.45 -17.02 -10.07
N LYS A 70 -21.18 -16.34 -10.96
CA LYS A 70 -20.75 -15.05 -11.53
C LYS A 70 -20.57 -14.00 -10.45
N ASP A 71 -21.51 -13.89 -9.51
CA ASP A 71 -21.42 -12.94 -8.40
C ASP A 71 -20.19 -13.23 -7.51
N LEU A 72 -19.90 -14.51 -7.24
CA LEU A 72 -18.70 -14.90 -6.49
C LEU A 72 -17.41 -14.60 -7.23
N MET A 73 -17.35 -14.87 -8.54
CA MET A 73 -16.19 -14.53 -9.36
C MET A 73 -15.93 -13.02 -9.36
N GLU A 74 -16.97 -12.19 -9.38
CA GLU A 74 -16.82 -10.73 -9.27
C GLU A 74 -16.32 -10.32 -7.88
N LEU A 75 -16.82 -10.93 -6.81
CA LEU A 75 -16.33 -10.70 -5.45
C LEU A 75 -14.86 -11.10 -5.30
N GLU A 76 -14.42 -12.22 -5.90
CA GLU A 76 -13.02 -12.65 -5.87
C GLU A 76 -12.10 -11.68 -6.62
N LYS A 77 -12.53 -11.17 -7.78
CA LYS A 77 -11.81 -10.11 -8.48
C LYS A 77 -11.70 -8.85 -7.63
N ASN A 78 -12.80 -8.43 -7.00
CA ASN A 78 -12.80 -7.27 -6.11
C ASN A 78 -11.87 -7.48 -4.90
N LEU A 79 -11.83 -8.69 -4.34
CA LEU A 79 -10.92 -9.05 -3.26
C LEU A 79 -9.45 -8.91 -3.68
N GLU A 80 -9.11 -9.40 -4.86
CA GLU A 80 -7.75 -9.31 -5.38
C GLU A 80 -7.31 -7.85 -5.59
N ILE A 81 -8.21 -7.02 -6.13
CA ILE A 81 -7.98 -5.59 -6.29
C ILE A 81 -7.73 -4.91 -4.94
N GLU A 82 -8.59 -5.16 -3.94
CA GLU A 82 -8.40 -4.55 -2.61
C GLU A 82 -7.11 -5.04 -1.93
N LYS A 83 -6.73 -6.31 -2.08
CA LYS A 83 -5.43 -6.82 -1.60
C LYS A 83 -4.24 -6.12 -2.26
N LYS A 84 -4.27 -5.91 -3.57
CA LYS A 84 -3.20 -5.19 -4.30
C LYS A 84 -3.12 -3.72 -3.88
N LYS A 85 -4.26 -3.06 -3.66
CA LYS A 85 -4.29 -1.70 -3.13
C LYS A 85 -3.68 -1.63 -1.73
N ASP A 86 -4.04 -2.57 -0.84
CA ASP A 86 -3.51 -2.65 0.52
C ASP A 86 -1.99 -2.85 0.50
N GLU A 87 -1.49 -3.77 -0.31
CA GLU A 87 -0.06 -4.02 -0.49
C GLU A 87 0.67 -2.77 -0.98
N THR A 88 0.13 -2.07 -1.98
CA THR A 88 0.70 -0.83 -2.52
C THR A 88 0.80 0.25 -1.44
N ILE A 89 -0.24 0.42 -0.62
CA ILE A 89 -0.25 1.40 0.46
C ILE A 89 0.77 1.01 1.55
N ARG A 90 0.87 -0.28 1.89
CA ARG A 90 1.86 -0.79 2.87
C ARG A 90 3.29 -0.57 2.40
N ASN A 91 3.58 -0.85 1.14
CA ASN A 91 4.90 -0.62 0.55
C ASN A 91 5.26 0.87 0.57
N TYR A 92 4.31 1.74 0.21
CA TYR A 92 4.50 3.18 0.32
C TYR A 92 4.71 3.64 1.77
N ASN A 93 3.96 3.09 2.71
CA ASN A 93 4.10 3.41 4.13
C ASN A 93 5.47 2.99 4.70
N ASN A 94 6.00 1.84 4.26
CA ASN A 94 7.35 1.41 4.60
C ASN A 94 8.42 2.37 4.05
N LEU A 95 8.24 2.87 2.83
CA LEU A 95 9.11 3.89 2.25
C LEU A 95 9.07 5.19 3.07
N LEU A 96 7.89 5.63 3.52
CA LEU A 96 7.76 6.79 4.40
C LEU A 96 8.52 6.60 5.71
N LYS A 97 8.39 5.42 6.36
CA LYS A 97 9.11 5.10 7.60
C LYS A 97 10.63 5.18 7.42
N ASN A 98 11.13 4.63 6.33
CA ASN A 98 12.57 4.70 6.02
C ASN A 98 13.04 6.14 5.80
N ASN A 99 12.26 6.95 5.09
CA ASN A 99 12.57 8.34 4.85
C ASN A 99 12.54 9.17 6.16
N ILE A 100 11.57 8.91 7.03
CA ILE A 100 11.50 9.55 8.34
C ILE A 100 12.75 9.23 9.16
N SER A 101 13.13 7.95 9.23
CA SER A 101 14.34 7.53 9.94
C SER A 101 15.62 8.20 9.40
N GLN A 102 15.75 8.33 8.07
CA GLN A 102 16.88 9.03 7.47
C GLN A 102 16.90 10.52 7.85
N ILE A 103 15.73 11.17 7.89
CA ILE A 103 15.62 12.57 8.31
C ILE A 103 16.00 12.71 9.78
N GLU A 104 15.55 11.81 10.64
CA GLU A 104 15.88 11.82 12.07
C GLU A 104 17.39 11.65 12.29
N ASN A 105 18.02 10.71 11.60
CA ASN A 105 19.47 10.55 11.62
C ASN A 105 20.20 11.83 11.17
N ASN A 106 19.74 12.48 10.09
CA ASN A 106 20.32 13.72 9.62
C ASN A 106 20.15 14.87 10.63
N MET A 107 18.99 14.92 11.30
CA MET A 107 18.76 15.92 12.37
C MET A 107 19.69 15.70 13.56
N ASP A 108 19.95 14.45 13.93
CA ASP A 108 20.88 14.13 15.02
C ASP A 108 22.33 14.50 14.66
N VAL A 109 22.76 14.25 13.42
CA VAL A 109 24.05 14.72 12.93
C VAL A 109 24.15 16.24 13.01
N LEU A 110 23.13 16.99 12.63
CA LEU A 110 23.12 18.46 12.77
C LEU A 110 23.20 18.93 14.22
N ARG A 111 22.55 18.21 15.14
CA ARG A 111 22.69 18.50 16.59
C ARG A 111 24.12 18.29 17.07
N MET A 112 24.72 17.15 16.71
CA MET A 112 26.13 16.86 17.06
C MET A 112 27.07 17.95 16.51
N TYR A 113 26.86 18.41 15.27
CA TYR A 113 27.66 19.52 14.73
C TYR A 113 27.45 20.84 15.47
N LYS A 114 26.24 21.13 15.92
CA LYS A 114 25.96 22.31 16.73
C LYS A 114 26.72 22.24 18.07
N ASP A 115 26.65 21.09 18.75
CA ASP A 115 27.34 20.87 20.02
C ASP A 115 28.86 20.97 19.90
N ILE A 116 29.42 20.35 18.81
CA ILE A 116 30.84 20.47 18.49
C ILE A 116 31.20 21.93 18.17
N LYS A 117 30.32 22.71 17.52
CA LYS A 117 30.58 24.12 17.19
C LYS A 117 30.72 24.98 18.45
N ASP A 118 30.02 24.69 19.49
CA ASP A 118 30.12 25.41 20.74
C ASP A 118 31.41 25.07 21.50
N MET A 119 32.03 23.90 21.18
CA MET A 119 33.28 23.44 21.78
C MET A 119 34.56 23.94 21.08
N ASN A 120 34.54 24.27 19.77
CA ASN A 120 35.77 24.64 19.04
C ASN A 120 35.52 25.55 17.81
N LYS A 121 35.95 26.80 17.85
CA LYS A 121 35.61 27.80 16.79
C LYS A 121 36.39 27.74 15.49
N GLU A 122 37.54 27.09 15.41
CA GLU A 122 38.46 27.27 14.30
C GLU A 122 38.57 26.13 13.27
N MET A 123 38.30 24.88 13.60
CA MET A 123 38.42 23.75 12.65
C MET A 123 37.22 23.55 11.72
N LYS A 124 36.27 24.40 11.74
CA LYS A 124 34.85 24.11 11.39
C LYS A 124 34.36 24.51 10.02
N LYS A 125 35.01 25.40 9.33
CA LYS A 125 34.47 25.94 8.07
C LYS A 125 34.52 24.95 6.90
N MET A 126 35.54 24.08 6.86
CA MET A 126 35.71 23.17 5.72
C MET A 126 34.87 21.89 5.83
N GLU A 127 34.76 21.31 7.03
CA GLU A 127 33.91 20.11 7.24
C GLU A 127 32.41 20.42 7.16
N LEU A 128 31.99 21.57 7.64
CA LEU A 128 30.60 22.00 7.60
C LEU A 128 30.05 22.18 6.18
N ILE A 129 30.87 22.65 5.26
CA ILE A 129 30.52 22.85 3.84
C ILE A 129 30.27 21.49 3.17
N ASN A 130 31.14 20.51 3.42
CA ASN A 130 30.99 19.17 2.84
C ASN A 130 29.79 18.40 3.40
N THR A 131 29.58 18.49 4.70
CA THR A 131 28.42 17.81 5.35
C THR A 131 27.09 18.47 5.00
N SER A 132 27.07 19.80 4.89
CA SER A 132 25.89 20.54 4.43
C SER A 132 25.49 20.15 3.00
N SER A 133 26.47 19.93 2.11
CA SER A 133 26.23 19.47 0.74
C SER A 133 25.66 18.05 0.70
N ALA A 134 26.21 17.12 1.49
CA ALA A 134 25.71 15.74 1.57
C ALA A 134 24.30 15.65 2.16
N LEU A 135 23.99 16.47 3.18
CA LEU A 135 22.64 16.56 3.75
C LEU A 135 21.64 17.15 2.76
N ALA A 136 22.02 18.18 1.99
CA ALA A 136 21.15 18.76 0.96
C ALA A 136 20.86 17.75 -0.16
N GLU A 137 21.85 16.94 -0.54
CA GLU A 137 21.70 15.88 -1.53
C GLU A 137 20.77 14.77 -1.04
N ASN A 138 20.89 14.33 0.22
CA ASN A 138 20.00 13.36 0.84
C ASN A 138 18.55 13.87 0.94
N VAL A 139 18.35 15.13 1.32
CA VAL A 139 17.03 15.76 1.37
C VAL A 139 16.42 15.85 -0.03
N ASN A 140 17.19 16.21 -1.06
CA ASN A 140 16.72 16.24 -2.44
C ASN A 140 16.34 14.85 -2.96
N ASN A 141 17.06 13.80 -2.59
CA ASN A 141 16.73 12.42 -2.93
C ASN A 141 15.43 11.96 -2.26
N ILE A 142 15.18 12.37 -1.01
CA ILE A 142 13.94 12.09 -0.28
C ILE A 142 12.75 12.85 -0.88
N LEU A 143 12.97 14.09 -1.31
CA LEU A 143 11.95 14.95 -1.93
C LEU A 143 11.64 14.57 -3.39
N ASN A 144 12.45 13.72 -4.02
CA ASN A 144 12.27 13.37 -5.42
C ASN A 144 10.94 12.60 -5.62
N GLN A 145 9.89 13.37 -5.89
CA GLN A 145 8.51 12.90 -6.06
C GLN A 145 8.36 11.86 -7.19
N LYS A 146 9.24 11.92 -8.19
CA LYS A 146 9.19 11.07 -9.38
C LYS A 146 9.18 9.56 -9.04
N LYS A 147 10.02 9.13 -8.10
CA LYS A 147 10.04 7.72 -7.65
C LYS A 147 8.78 7.31 -6.88
N ARG A 148 8.11 8.28 -6.23
CA ARG A 148 6.84 8.03 -5.52
C ARG A 148 5.69 7.86 -6.49
N GLU A 149 5.64 8.71 -7.53
CA GLU A 149 4.63 8.64 -8.59
C GLU A 149 4.81 7.36 -9.42
N GLU A 150 6.05 6.96 -9.71
CA GLU A 150 6.35 5.72 -10.41
C GLU A 150 5.87 4.49 -9.65
N SER A 151 6.11 4.41 -8.34
CA SER A 151 5.66 3.27 -7.51
C SER A 151 4.14 3.18 -7.39
N ILE A 152 3.45 4.33 -7.29
CA ILE A 152 1.98 4.38 -7.25
C ILE A 152 1.40 4.02 -8.63
N ASN A 153 1.99 4.53 -9.71
CA ASN A 153 1.54 4.25 -11.07
C ASN A 153 1.78 2.78 -11.46
N GLU A 154 2.88 2.17 -11.01
CA GLU A 154 3.14 0.74 -11.19
C GLU A 154 2.11 -0.12 -10.44
N GLY A 155 1.75 0.25 -9.20
CA GLY A 155 0.68 -0.40 -8.46
C GLY A 155 -0.68 -0.28 -9.15
N LEU A 156 -1.02 0.88 -9.71
CA LEU A 156 -2.26 1.11 -10.47
C LEU A 156 -2.28 0.33 -11.80
N LYS A 157 -1.13 0.20 -12.47
CA LYS A 157 -1.01 -0.59 -13.70
C LYS A 157 -1.25 -2.08 -13.41
N ASN A 158 -0.67 -2.62 -12.36
CA ASN A 158 -0.89 -4.00 -11.92
C ASN A 158 -2.37 -4.27 -11.59
N ILE A 159 -3.10 -3.29 -11.02
CA ILE A 159 -4.54 -3.38 -10.78
C ILE A 159 -5.32 -3.50 -12.10
N ASN A 160 -4.95 -2.73 -13.12
CA ASN A 160 -5.60 -2.77 -14.43
C ASN A 160 -5.33 -4.09 -15.18
N GLU A 161 -4.15 -4.70 -15.00
CA GLU A 161 -3.81 -6.00 -15.60
C GLU A 161 -4.66 -7.14 -15.02
N ILE A 162 -5.04 -7.06 -13.73
CA ILE A 162 -5.94 -8.03 -13.08
C ILE A 162 -7.36 -7.95 -13.69
N PHE A 163 -7.83 -6.73 -13.99
CA PHE A 163 -9.14 -6.55 -14.62
C PHE A 163 -9.24 -7.22 -16.00
N ASN A 164 -8.12 -7.31 -16.72
CA ASN A 164 -8.10 -7.80 -18.10
C ASN A 164 -7.67 -9.28 -18.24
N GLY A 165 -7.18 -9.92 -17.17
CA GLY A 165 -6.41 -11.18 -17.25
C GLY A 165 -7.14 -12.48 -16.91
N ASN A 166 -8.32 -12.48 -16.30
CA ASN A 166 -8.97 -13.72 -15.83
C ASN A 166 -10.28 -14.01 -16.57
N SER A 167 -10.19 -14.84 -17.62
CA SER A 167 -11.34 -15.43 -18.29
C SER A 167 -11.55 -16.89 -17.89
N ASN A 168 -11.62 -17.20 -16.59
CA ASN A 168 -12.13 -18.50 -16.19
C ASN A 168 -13.63 -18.55 -16.52
N THR A 169 -14.04 -19.64 -17.18
CA THR A 169 -15.46 -19.82 -17.47
C THR A 169 -16.23 -20.10 -16.17
N THR A 170 -17.49 -19.68 -16.11
CA THR A 170 -18.36 -19.89 -14.95
C THR A 170 -18.45 -21.38 -14.59
N ASP A 171 -18.41 -22.27 -15.58
CA ASP A 171 -18.46 -23.72 -15.41
C ASP A 171 -17.21 -24.28 -14.73
N GLU A 172 -16.01 -23.75 -15.05
CA GLU A 172 -14.76 -24.14 -14.37
C GLU A 172 -14.75 -23.68 -12.92
N TYR A 173 -15.25 -22.49 -12.66
CA TYR A 173 -15.35 -21.95 -11.29
C TYR A 173 -16.34 -22.73 -10.42
N LEU A 174 -17.49 -23.13 -10.99
CA LEU A 174 -18.44 -24.00 -10.29
C LEU A 174 -17.87 -25.39 -9.98
N LYS A 175 -17.10 -25.98 -10.93
CA LYS A 175 -16.39 -27.24 -10.68
C LYS A 175 -15.37 -27.12 -9.56
N GLU A 176 -14.65 -26.01 -9.47
CA GLU A 176 -13.72 -25.76 -8.37
C GLU A 176 -14.42 -25.69 -7.01
N ILE A 177 -15.57 -24.97 -6.93
CA ILE A 177 -16.34 -24.85 -5.67
C ILE A 177 -16.95 -26.17 -5.25
N LEU A 178 -17.56 -26.91 -6.16
CA LEU A 178 -18.30 -28.14 -5.90
C LEU A 178 -17.38 -29.37 -5.80
N GLY A 179 -16.14 -29.26 -6.29
CA GLY A 179 -15.23 -30.38 -6.40
C GLY A 179 -15.78 -31.46 -7.32
N ASN A 180 -15.63 -32.74 -6.97
CA ASN A 180 -16.14 -33.87 -7.73
C ASN A 180 -17.63 -34.18 -7.50
N THR A 181 -18.38 -33.26 -6.91
CA THR A 181 -19.84 -33.42 -6.73
C THR A 181 -20.47 -33.35 -8.12
N LYS A 182 -20.99 -34.46 -8.59
CA LYS A 182 -21.72 -34.50 -9.86
C LYS A 182 -22.96 -33.60 -9.74
N ILE A 183 -23.01 -32.55 -10.54
CA ILE A 183 -24.26 -31.82 -10.81
C ILE A 183 -25.08 -32.80 -11.63
N GLU A 184 -26.04 -33.50 -10.99
CA GLU A 184 -27.03 -34.27 -11.76
C GLU A 184 -27.77 -33.27 -12.62
N GLU A 185 -27.66 -33.40 -13.94
CA GLU A 185 -28.53 -32.73 -14.89
C GLU A 185 -29.97 -33.21 -14.61
N ASN A 186 -30.65 -32.53 -13.72
CA ASN A 186 -32.10 -32.65 -13.64
C ASN A 186 -32.70 -31.96 -14.89
N GLY A 187 -32.48 -32.62 -16.00
CA GLY A 187 -33.22 -32.42 -17.22
C GLY A 187 -34.70 -32.69 -16.92
N GLY A 188 -35.51 -31.75 -17.29
CA GLY A 188 -36.87 -31.55 -17.07
C GLY A 188 -37.76 -32.78 -16.92
N PHE A 189 -38.90 -32.56 -16.35
CA PHE A 189 -40.01 -33.45 -16.75
C PHE A 189 -41.34 -32.85 -16.42
N TYR A 190 -42.12 -32.83 -17.48
CA TYR A 190 -43.60 -32.86 -17.64
C TYR A 190 -44.41 -31.82 -16.89
#